data_81de196dbb8c6ac9f0dc89491546b31d
#
_entry.id   81de196dbb8c6ac9f0dc89491546b31d
#
_cell.length_a   1.000
_cell.length_b   1.000
_cell.length_c   1.000
_cell.angle_alpha   90.00
_cell.angle_beta   90.00
_cell.angle_gamma   90.00
#
_symmetry.space_group_name_H-M   'P 1'
#
loop_
_entity.id
_entity.type
_entity.pdbx_description
1 polymer ?
#
loop_
_entity_poly.entity_id
_entity_poly.type
_entity_poly.pdbx_seq_one_letter_code
_entity_poly.pdbx_strand_id
1 'polypeptide(L)'
;DAREAAEAARGAEAQYINAKATFDRSKSLKDQKFLSQAAVDKAKADLDAASANRSAAGASQSHANILAPISGMIARRHAELGDMATPGKPLFTIYEPGVLRVTASIPQYRLKEMRNVNTARVEFPELGKWVTATAVTVLPTADAATHVSQVRVSLPPIPEATPGMFARVHFVLGQA
;
A
#
# COMPACT_ATOMS: atom_id res chain seq x y z
N ASP A 1 -21.12 4.98 4.10
CA ASP A 1 -21.25 4.30 5.40
C ASP A 1 -20.93 2.79 5.24
N ALA A 2 -20.07 2.24 6.09
CA ALA A 2 -19.66 0.84 6.01
C ALA A 2 -20.83 -0.14 6.20
N ARG A 3 -21.83 0.24 6.99
CA ARG A 3 -23.04 -0.57 7.21
C ARG A 3 -23.90 -0.62 5.95
N GLU A 4 -24.11 0.51 5.31
CA GLU A 4 -24.86 0.59 4.07
C GLU A 4 -24.21 -0.24 2.95
N ALA A 5 -22.89 -0.14 2.81
CA ALA A 5 -22.14 -0.94 1.85
C ALA A 5 -22.23 -2.45 2.15
N ALA A 6 -22.23 -2.84 3.43
CA ALA A 6 -22.37 -4.24 3.84
C ALA A 6 -23.77 -4.78 3.53
N GLU A 7 -24.83 -4.00 3.78
CA GLU A 7 -26.20 -4.41 3.45
C GLU A 7 -26.45 -4.48 1.94
N ALA A 8 -25.88 -3.54 1.17
CA ALA A 8 -25.92 -3.58 -0.29
C ALA A 8 -25.22 -4.85 -0.84
N ALA A 9 -24.07 -5.22 -0.26
CA ALA A 9 -23.34 -6.44 -0.65
C ALA A 9 -24.14 -7.71 -0.32
N ARG A 10 -24.81 -7.77 0.83
CA ARG A 10 -25.70 -8.89 1.21
C ARG A 10 -26.90 -8.99 0.25
N GLY A 11 -27.52 -7.87 -0.12
CA GLY A 11 -28.59 -7.83 -1.08
C GLY A 11 -28.20 -8.34 -2.45
N ALA A 12 -27.04 -7.90 -2.94
CA ALA A 12 -26.46 -8.35 -4.20
C ALA A 12 -26.09 -9.86 -4.20
N GLU A 13 -25.58 -10.37 -3.09
CA GLU A 13 -25.31 -11.81 -2.89
C GLU A 13 -26.60 -12.62 -2.98
N ALA A 14 -27.68 -12.19 -2.32
CA ALA A 14 -28.98 -12.88 -2.37
C ALA A 14 -29.56 -12.90 -3.79
N GLN A 15 -29.43 -11.80 -4.54
CA GLN A 15 -29.84 -11.73 -5.95
C GLN A 15 -29.05 -12.72 -6.82
N TYR A 16 -27.71 -12.79 -6.63
CA TYR A 16 -26.86 -13.73 -7.33
C TYR A 16 -27.26 -15.17 -7.06
N ILE A 17 -27.50 -15.55 -5.80
CA ILE A 17 -27.94 -16.90 -5.41
C ILE A 17 -29.27 -17.26 -6.09
N ASN A 18 -30.23 -16.36 -6.11
CA ASN A 18 -31.53 -16.55 -6.75
C ASN A 18 -31.41 -16.70 -8.28
N ALA A 19 -30.62 -15.84 -8.91
CA ALA A 19 -30.38 -15.89 -10.35
C ALA A 19 -29.67 -17.21 -10.73
N LYS A 20 -28.69 -17.65 -9.95
CA LYS A 20 -27.99 -18.91 -10.13
C LYS A 20 -28.94 -20.11 -10.02
N ALA A 21 -29.78 -20.17 -9.00
CA ALA A 21 -30.75 -21.22 -8.83
C ALA A 21 -31.77 -21.27 -9.98
N THR A 22 -32.17 -20.11 -10.51
CA THR A 22 -33.06 -20.00 -11.66
C THR A 22 -32.40 -20.48 -12.93
N PHE A 23 -31.15 -20.11 -13.16
CA PHE A 23 -30.36 -20.60 -14.30
C PHE A 23 -30.18 -22.13 -14.25
N ASP A 24 -29.78 -22.67 -13.11
CA ASP A 24 -29.54 -24.11 -12.93
C ASP A 24 -30.82 -24.89 -13.15
N ARG A 25 -31.97 -24.42 -12.68
CA ARG A 25 -33.28 -24.97 -12.92
C ARG A 25 -33.68 -24.92 -14.39
N SER A 26 -33.47 -23.76 -15.04
CA SER A 26 -33.77 -23.57 -16.48
C SER A 26 -32.95 -24.52 -17.34
N LYS A 27 -31.68 -24.71 -17.00
CA LYS A 27 -30.80 -25.67 -17.68
C LYS A 27 -31.33 -27.09 -17.54
N SER A 28 -31.68 -27.53 -16.35
CA SER A 28 -32.23 -28.86 -16.10
C SER A 28 -33.56 -29.11 -16.87
N LEU A 29 -34.46 -28.09 -16.86
CA LEU A 29 -35.72 -28.21 -17.60
C LEU A 29 -35.51 -28.22 -19.11
N LYS A 30 -34.52 -27.54 -19.63
CA LYS A 30 -34.13 -27.60 -21.04
C LYS A 30 -33.63 -29.00 -21.40
N ASP A 31 -32.77 -29.62 -20.58
CA ASP A 31 -32.25 -30.96 -20.79
C ASP A 31 -33.38 -31.99 -20.86
N GLN A 32 -34.46 -31.75 -20.11
CA GLN A 32 -35.69 -32.51 -20.15
C GLN A 32 -36.66 -32.07 -21.26
N LYS A 33 -36.27 -31.15 -22.15
CA LYS A 33 -37.07 -30.60 -23.26
C LYS A 33 -38.33 -29.83 -22.87
N PHE A 34 -38.41 -29.35 -21.61
CA PHE A 34 -39.53 -28.54 -21.13
C PHE A 34 -39.31 -27.04 -21.33
N LEU A 35 -38.09 -26.59 -21.67
CA LEU A 35 -37.76 -25.18 -21.85
C LEU A 35 -37.02 -24.92 -23.16
N SER A 36 -37.22 -23.75 -23.76
CA SER A 36 -36.52 -23.30 -24.95
C SER A 36 -35.09 -22.84 -24.65
N GLN A 37 -34.22 -22.85 -25.66
CA GLN A 37 -32.87 -22.27 -25.54
C GLN A 37 -32.92 -20.79 -25.14
N ALA A 38 -33.82 -20.01 -25.74
CA ALA A 38 -33.97 -18.59 -25.45
C ALA A 38 -34.27 -18.30 -23.95
N ALA A 39 -35.03 -19.19 -23.29
CA ALA A 39 -35.29 -19.07 -21.87
C ALA A 39 -34.05 -19.32 -21.01
N VAL A 40 -33.20 -20.28 -21.41
CA VAL A 40 -31.92 -20.54 -20.72
C VAL A 40 -30.96 -19.37 -20.94
N ASP A 41 -30.89 -18.85 -22.18
CA ASP A 41 -30.01 -17.72 -22.50
C ASP A 41 -30.43 -16.46 -21.71
N LYS A 42 -31.74 -16.25 -21.54
CA LYS A 42 -32.25 -15.18 -20.67
C LYS A 42 -31.83 -15.38 -19.20
N ALA A 43 -32.02 -16.59 -18.66
CA ALA A 43 -31.64 -16.88 -17.28
C ALA A 43 -30.12 -16.77 -17.07
N LYS A 44 -29.32 -17.07 -18.10
CA LYS A 44 -27.89 -16.85 -18.07
C LYS A 44 -27.54 -15.36 -18.05
N ALA A 45 -28.15 -14.55 -18.88
CA ALA A 45 -27.94 -13.11 -18.89
C ALA A 45 -28.31 -12.48 -17.54
N ASP A 46 -29.42 -12.93 -16.93
CA ASP A 46 -29.83 -12.48 -15.59
C ASP A 46 -28.80 -12.88 -14.50
N LEU A 47 -28.21 -14.08 -14.61
CA LEU A 47 -27.14 -14.52 -13.72
C LEU A 47 -25.85 -13.70 -13.90
N ASP A 48 -25.47 -13.44 -15.15
CA ASP A 48 -24.28 -12.65 -15.46
C ASP A 48 -24.43 -11.22 -14.93
N ALA A 49 -25.62 -10.63 -15.08
CA ALA A 49 -25.93 -9.31 -14.52
C ALA A 49 -25.90 -9.29 -12.99
N ALA A 50 -26.48 -10.30 -12.33
CA ALA A 50 -26.43 -10.44 -10.86
C ALA A 50 -25.00 -10.65 -10.35
N SER A 51 -24.18 -11.40 -11.09
CA SER A 51 -22.74 -11.60 -10.77
C SER A 51 -21.96 -10.30 -10.84
N ALA A 52 -22.19 -9.48 -11.87
CA ALA A 52 -21.57 -8.17 -12.01
C ALA A 52 -21.99 -7.23 -10.86
N ASN A 53 -23.26 -7.20 -10.51
CA ASN A 53 -23.78 -6.40 -9.40
C ASN A 53 -23.17 -6.81 -8.05
N ARG A 54 -23.07 -8.13 -7.78
CA ARG A 54 -22.40 -8.69 -6.61
C ARG A 54 -20.95 -8.22 -6.52
N SER A 55 -20.20 -8.27 -7.63
CA SER A 55 -18.81 -7.84 -7.69
C SER A 55 -18.67 -6.35 -7.39
N ALA A 56 -19.54 -5.52 -7.96
CA ALA A 56 -19.55 -4.07 -7.71
C ALA A 56 -19.87 -3.73 -6.25
N ALA A 57 -20.88 -4.38 -5.67
CA ALA A 57 -21.26 -4.18 -4.27
C ALA A 57 -20.15 -4.67 -3.31
N GLY A 58 -19.48 -5.79 -3.61
CA GLY A 58 -18.34 -6.29 -2.85
C GLY A 58 -17.14 -5.33 -2.91
N ALA A 59 -16.85 -4.74 -4.07
CA ALA A 59 -15.82 -3.72 -4.19
C ALA A 59 -16.15 -2.48 -3.34
N SER A 60 -17.39 -2.00 -3.38
CA SER A 60 -17.84 -0.87 -2.55
C SER A 60 -17.71 -1.16 -1.05
N GLN A 61 -18.04 -2.38 -0.61
CA GLN A 61 -17.86 -2.82 0.77
C GLN A 61 -16.38 -2.86 1.16
N SER A 62 -15.49 -3.34 0.28
CA SER A 62 -14.05 -3.38 0.56
C SER A 62 -13.45 -1.99 0.73
N HIS A 63 -13.92 -1.00 -0.03
CA HIS A 63 -13.49 0.39 0.11
C HIS A 63 -13.94 1.04 1.41
N ALA A 64 -14.99 0.54 2.05
CA ALA A 64 -15.45 1.03 3.34
C ALA A 64 -14.58 0.55 4.53
N ASN A 65 -13.77 -0.49 4.33
CA ASN A 65 -12.83 -1.03 5.31
C ASN A 65 -11.39 -0.80 4.86
N ILE A 66 -10.74 0.21 5.43
CA ILE A 66 -9.35 0.52 5.11
C ILE A 66 -8.43 -0.29 6.02
N LEU A 67 -7.71 -1.22 5.43
CA LEU A 67 -6.74 -2.07 6.12
C LEU A 67 -5.34 -1.45 6.07
N ALA A 68 -4.57 -1.64 7.15
CA ALA A 68 -3.16 -1.27 7.16
C ALA A 68 -2.39 -2.16 6.15
N PRO A 69 -1.65 -1.58 5.20
CA PRO A 69 -0.91 -2.34 4.18
C PRO A 69 0.33 -3.04 4.74
N ILE A 70 0.81 -2.62 5.90
CA ILE A 70 1.98 -3.17 6.59
C ILE A 70 1.69 -3.32 8.08
N SER A 71 2.39 -4.25 8.73
CA SER A 71 2.45 -4.29 10.19
C SER A 71 3.44 -3.25 10.68
N GLY A 72 3.10 -2.53 11.75
CA GLY A 72 3.98 -1.48 12.24
C GLY A 72 3.34 -0.60 13.29
N MET A 73 3.98 0.55 13.53
CA MET A 73 3.51 1.56 14.48
C MET A 73 2.93 2.78 13.74
N ILE A 74 1.90 3.37 14.32
CA ILE A 74 1.32 4.62 13.81
C ILE A 74 2.22 5.78 14.25
N ALA A 75 2.86 6.43 13.28
CA ALA A 75 3.66 7.63 13.53
C ALA A 75 2.78 8.88 13.67
N ARG A 76 1.70 8.94 12.88
CA ARG A 76 0.78 10.09 12.89
C ARG A 76 -0.62 9.69 12.45
N ARG A 77 -1.61 10.25 13.10
CA ARG A 77 -3.01 10.22 12.69
C ARG A 77 -3.34 11.56 12.01
N HIS A 78 -3.94 11.51 10.83
CA HIS A 78 -4.30 12.69 10.03
C HIS A 78 -5.81 12.92 9.97
N ALA A 79 -6.60 11.94 10.39
CA ALA A 79 -8.07 12.01 10.41
C ALA A 79 -8.61 11.76 11.81
N GLU A 80 -9.65 12.46 12.17
CA GLU A 80 -10.37 12.29 13.44
C GLU A 80 -11.63 11.44 13.25
N LEU A 81 -12.18 10.97 14.36
CA LEU A 81 -13.45 10.27 14.33
C LEU A 81 -14.56 11.22 13.89
N GLY A 82 -15.29 10.85 12.85
CA GLY A 82 -16.32 11.68 12.23
C GLY A 82 -15.87 12.46 11.00
N ASP A 83 -14.57 12.46 10.70
CA ASP A 83 -14.07 13.08 9.46
C ASP A 83 -14.51 12.29 8.23
N MET A 84 -14.71 13.00 7.14
CA MET A 84 -14.99 12.41 5.85
C MET A 84 -13.68 11.91 5.22
N ALA A 85 -13.59 10.59 5.04
CA ALA A 85 -12.50 9.98 4.29
C ALA A 85 -12.70 10.21 2.79
N THR A 86 -11.77 10.93 2.17
CA THR A 86 -11.77 11.18 0.73
C THR A 86 -10.55 10.52 0.07
N PRO A 87 -10.70 9.95 -1.14
CA PRO A 87 -9.57 9.40 -1.88
C PRO A 87 -8.44 10.41 -2.03
N GLY A 88 -7.21 9.96 -1.80
CA GLY A 88 -6.01 10.80 -1.86
C GLY A 88 -5.64 11.54 -0.56
N LYS A 89 -6.51 11.58 0.46
CA LYS A 89 -6.15 12.10 1.78
C LYS A 89 -5.52 11.02 2.65
N PRO A 90 -4.34 11.26 3.24
CA PRO A 90 -3.76 10.30 4.19
C PRO A 90 -4.62 10.26 5.47
N LEU A 91 -4.89 9.05 5.96
CA LEU A 91 -5.58 8.83 7.23
C LEU A 91 -4.58 8.58 8.36
N PHE A 92 -3.59 7.74 8.09
CA PHE A 92 -2.53 7.39 9.03
C PHE A 92 -1.18 7.35 8.32
N THR A 93 -0.12 7.71 9.03
CA THR A 93 1.25 7.41 8.65
C THR A 93 1.72 6.24 9.51
N ILE A 94 2.08 5.13 8.87
CA ILE A 94 2.54 3.90 9.53
C ILE A 94 3.99 3.66 9.13
N TYR A 95 4.82 3.21 10.07
CA TYR A 95 6.18 2.78 9.80
C TYR A 95 6.46 1.43 10.46
N GLU A 96 7.37 0.66 9.86
CA GLU A 96 7.84 -0.59 10.42
C GLU A 96 9.05 -0.31 11.31
N PRO A 97 8.98 -0.60 12.64
CA PRO A 97 10.11 -0.43 13.55
C PRO A 97 11.28 -1.32 13.12
N GLY A 98 12.49 -0.77 13.16
CA GLY A 98 13.70 -1.53 12.82
C GLY A 98 14.07 -1.50 11.33
N VAL A 99 13.18 -1.07 10.42
CA VAL A 99 13.47 -0.90 8.99
C VAL A 99 13.62 0.59 8.67
N LEU A 100 14.59 1.23 9.32
CA LEU A 100 14.84 2.65 9.12
C LEU A 100 15.98 2.88 8.14
N ARG A 101 15.91 4.02 7.45
CA ARG A 101 16.99 4.52 6.59
C ARG A 101 17.23 5.99 6.88
N VAL A 102 18.47 6.42 6.72
CA VAL A 102 18.83 7.83 6.75
C VAL A 102 18.90 8.35 5.31
N THR A 103 18.30 9.48 5.06
CA THR A 103 18.46 10.22 3.80
C THR A 103 19.41 11.39 4.06
N ALA A 104 20.58 11.35 3.41
CA ALA A 104 21.57 12.41 3.47
C ALA A 104 21.60 13.18 2.14
N SER A 105 21.78 14.48 2.21
CA SER A 105 21.94 15.35 1.04
C SER A 105 23.43 15.61 0.78
N ILE A 106 23.89 15.36 -0.46
CA ILE A 106 25.28 15.54 -0.85
C ILE A 106 25.35 16.51 -2.01
N PRO A 107 26.24 17.53 -1.95
CA PRO A 107 26.47 18.42 -3.07
C PRO A 107 26.93 17.66 -4.32
N GLN A 108 26.44 18.06 -5.49
CA GLN A 108 26.66 17.36 -6.75
C GLN A 108 28.16 17.22 -7.11
N TYR A 109 28.99 18.19 -6.74
CA TYR A 109 30.44 18.15 -7.00
C TYR A 109 31.17 17.01 -6.26
N ARG A 110 30.58 16.48 -5.16
CA ARG A 110 31.12 15.34 -4.40
C ARG A 110 30.62 13.97 -4.87
N LEU A 111 29.72 13.92 -5.82
CA LEU A 111 29.16 12.63 -6.28
C LEU A 111 30.21 11.69 -6.86
N LYS A 112 31.28 12.22 -7.47
CA LYS A 112 32.38 11.40 -7.98
C LYS A 112 33.06 10.61 -6.87
N GLU A 113 33.26 11.23 -5.72
CA GLU A 113 33.88 10.61 -4.54
C GLU A 113 32.98 9.51 -3.94
N MET A 114 31.67 9.64 -4.14
CA MET A 114 30.67 8.72 -3.58
C MET A 114 30.44 7.47 -4.40
N ARG A 115 30.94 7.40 -5.65
CA ARG A 115 30.66 6.25 -6.56
C ARG A 115 31.13 4.90 -6.02
N ASN A 116 32.18 4.90 -5.23
CA ASN A 116 32.80 3.69 -4.69
C ASN A 116 32.54 3.52 -3.17
N VAL A 117 31.68 4.36 -2.59
CA VAL A 117 31.37 4.32 -1.17
C VAL A 117 30.31 3.25 -0.90
N ASN A 118 30.71 2.14 -0.31
CA ASN A 118 29.82 1.04 0.03
C ASN A 118 29.48 1.00 1.52
N THR A 119 30.21 1.76 2.35
CA THR A 119 30.06 1.76 3.80
C THR A 119 29.95 3.17 4.35
N ALA A 120 29.15 3.33 5.37
CA ALA A 120 29.01 4.57 6.11
C ALA A 120 28.82 4.26 7.61
N ARG A 121 29.25 5.18 8.45
CA ARG A 121 28.91 5.16 9.88
C ARG A 121 27.90 6.26 10.15
N VAL A 122 26.88 5.91 10.90
CA VAL A 122 25.79 6.84 11.24
C VAL A 122 25.83 7.10 12.74
N GLU A 123 25.89 8.36 13.09
CA GLU A 123 25.82 8.86 14.46
C GLU A 123 24.40 9.32 14.75
N PHE A 124 23.84 8.84 15.85
CA PHE A 124 22.60 9.36 16.42
C PHE A 124 22.95 10.14 17.71
N PRO A 125 23.14 11.47 17.65
CA PRO A 125 23.58 12.25 18.81
C PRO A 125 22.62 12.14 19.99
N GLU A 126 21.32 12.11 19.73
CA GLU A 126 20.29 12.02 20.78
C GLU A 126 20.31 10.68 21.52
N LEU A 127 20.78 9.61 20.87
CA LEU A 127 20.91 8.28 21.48
C LEU A 127 22.33 8.00 21.98
N GLY A 128 23.29 8.84 21.65
CA GLY A 128 24.72 8.60 21.92
C GLY A 128 25.25 7.35 21.19
N LYS A 129 24.62 6.93 20.09
CA LYS A 129 24.93 5.67 19.41
C LYS A 129 25.56 5.90 18.04
N TRP A 130 26.50 5.01 17.70
CA TRP A 130 27.10 4.87 16.39
C TRP A 130 26.69 3.55 15.79
N VAL A 131 26.27 3.57 14.53
CA VAL A 131 25.80 2.38 13.82
C VAL A 131 26.46 2.32 12.45
N THR A 132 26.89 1.15 12.04
CA THR A 132 27.43 0.92 10.69
C THR A 132 26.25 0.66 9.75
N ALA A 133 26.23 1.35 8.63
CA ALA A 133 25.24 1.17 7.58
C ALA A 133 25.35 -0.23 6.96
N THR A 134 24.21 -0.80 6.61
CA THR A 134 24.13 -2.08 5.89
C THR A 134 24.27 -1.89 4.39
N ALA A 135 23.83 -0.73 3.86
CA ALA A 135 23.97 -0.37 2.46
C ALA A 135 23.96 1.15 2.27
N VAL A 136 24.67 1.61 1.26
CA VAL A 136 24.68 3.02 0.82
C VAL A 136 24.26 3.06 -0.65
N THR A 137 23.22 3.82 -0.96
CA THR A 137 22.69 3.97 -2.32
C THR A 137 22.63 5.45 -2.70
N VAL A 138 23.40 5.85 -3.69
CA VAL A 138 23.34 7.19 -4.26
C VAL A 138 22.19 7.23 -5.27
N LEU A 139 21.26 8.17 -5.08
CA LEU A 139 20.19 8.37 -6.06
C LEU A 139 20.74 9.11 -7.28
N PRO A 140 20.42 8.66 -8.50
CA PRO A 140 20.99 9.24 -9.73
C PRO A 140 20.40 10.61 -10.08
N THR A 141 19.41 11.08 -9.31
CA THR A 141 18.75 12.36 -9.52
C THR A 141 19.31 13.44 -8.59
N ALA A 142 19.62 14.59 -9.14
CA ALA A 142 19.93 15.81 -8.37
C ALA A 142 18.72 16.75 -8.40
N ASP A 143 18.49 17.43 -7.30
CA ASP A 143 17.53 18.53 -7.25
C ASP A 143 18.08 19.73 -8.05
N ALA A 144 17.30 20.20 -9.02
CA ALA A 144 17.75 21.26 -9.95
C ALA A 144 17.88 22.64 -9.27
N ALA A 145 17.16 22.88 -8.17
CA ALA A 145 17.18 24.15 -7.48
C ALA A 145 18.34 24.24 -6.47
N THR A 146 18.67 23.14 -5.82
CA THR A 146 19.68 23.10 -4.75
C THR A 146 20.98 22.48 -5.14
N HIS A 147 21.07 21.83 -6.32
CA HIS A 147 22.23 21.09 -6.82
C HIS A 147 22.76 20.03 -5.84
N VAL A 148 21.85 19.42 -5.08
CA VAL A 148 22.17 18.32 -4.17
C VAL A 148 21.56 17.00 -4.68
N SER A 149 22.28 15.91 -4.46
CA SER A 149 21.79 14.56 -4.67
C SER A 149 21.52 13.89 -3.33
N GLN A 150 20.52 13.04 -3.32
CA GLN A 150 20.18 12.29 -2.12
C GLN A 150 20.93 10.96 -2.08
N VAL A 151 21.40 10.60 -0.89
CA VAL A 151 21.97 9.29 -0.59
C VAL A 151 21.11 8.62 0.45
N ARG A 152 20.70 7.40 0.16
CA ARG A 152 19.97 6.54 1.09
C ARG A 152 20.93 5.62 1.79
N VAL A 153 20.92 5.65 3.11
CA VAL A 153 21.76 4.81 3.96
C VAL A 153 20.84 3.88 4.74
N SER A 154 20.90 2.60 4.42
CA SER A 154 20.13 1.56 5.12
C SER A 154 20.82 1.22 6.44
N LEU A 155 20.02 1.03 7.47
CA LEU A 155 20.50 0.76 8.83
C LEU A 155 20.10 -0.65 9.27
N PRO A 156 20.86 -1.28 10.15
CA PRO A 156 20.37 -2.42 10.89
C PRO A 156 19.22 -2.00 11.83
N PRO A 157 18.43 -2.94 12.37
CA PRO A 157 17.36 -2.63 13.31
C PRO A 157 17.87 -1.85 14.53
N ILE A 158 17.27 -0.70 14.80
CA ILE A 158 17.55 0.15 15.96
C ILE A 158 16.21 0.43 16.65
N PRO A 159 15.85 -0.31 17.70
CA PRO A 159 14.54 -0.20 18.33
C PRO A 159 14.22 1.19 18.90
N GLU A 160 15.25 1.93 19.33
CA GLU A 160 15.09 3.25 19.93
C GLU A 160 15.01 4.39 18.90
N ALA A 161 15.37 4.12 17.65
CA ALA A 161 15.32 5.12 16.59
C ALA A 161 13.89 5.28 16.05
N THR A 162 13.47 6.51 15.88
CA THR A 162 12.14 6.86 15.34
C THR A 162 12.27 7.69 14.06
N PRO A 163 11.28 7.61 13.15
CA PRO A 163 11.25 8.46 11.97
C PRO A 163 11.24 9.96 12.34
N GLY A 164 12.09 10.74 11.67
CA GLY A 164 12.26 12.18 11.94
C GLY A 164 13.39 12.51 12.91
N MET A 165 14.03 11.52 13.52
CA MET A 165 15.20 11.71 14.36
C MET A 165 16.38 12.21 13.52
N PHE A 166 17.18 13.12 14.10
CA PHE A 166 18.39 13.64 13.45
C PHE A 166 19.52 12.61 13.50
N ALA A 167 20.22 12.47 12.38
CA ALA A 167 21.39 11.59 12.27
C ALA A 167 22.49 12.25 11.43
N ARG A 168 23.75 12.00 11.77
CA ARG A 168 24.92 12.40 10.99
C ARG A 168 25.48 11.19 10.26
N VAL A 169 25.73 11.31 8.97
CA VAL A 169 26.32 10.23 8.17
C VAL A 169 27.77 10.56 7.88
N HIS A 170 28.66 9.66 8.26
CA HIS A 170 30.08 9.72 7.98
C HIS A 170 30.43 8.70 6.90
N PHE A 171 30.75 9.18 5.72
CA PHE A 171 31.18 8.33 4.61
C PHE A 171 32.69 8.11 4.66
N VAL A 172 33.10 6.85 4.55
CA VAL A 172 34.51 6.51 4.43
C VAL A 172 34.86 6.63 2.94
N LEU A 173 35.48 7.74 2.57
CA LEU A 173 35.99 7.94 1.24
C LEU A 173 37.30 7.13 1.10
N GLY A 174 37.33 6.20 0.14
CA GLY A 174 38.58 5.49 -0.18
C GLY A 174 39.63 6.50 -0.64
N GLN A 175 40.86 6.35 -0.21
CA GLN A 175 41.97 7.10 -0.79
C GLN A 175 42.09 6.74 -2.26
N ALA A 176 42.09 7.76 -3.12
CA ALA A 176 42.32 7.62 -4.54
C ALA A 176 43.78 7.22 -4.83
#